data_cc8594f46f79ea6c140b5f0e2f2c893f
#
_entry.id   cc8594f46f79ea6c140b5f0e2f2c893f
#
_cell.length_a   1.000
_cell.length_b   1.000
_cell.length_c   1.000
_cell.angle_alpha   90.00
_cell.angle_beta   90.00
_cell.angle_gamma   90.00
#
_symmetry.space_group_name_H-M   'P 1'
#
loop_
_entity.id
_entity.type
_entity.pdbx_description
1 polymer ?
#
loop_
_entity_poly.entity_id
_entity_poly.type
_entity_poly.pdbx_seq_one_letter_code
_entity_poly.pdbx_strand_id
1 'polypeptide(L)'
;MLNLNNNFTNIKRELLVKIAKLQLAGELDSNKINKIPTELAPQDKQPFTCCVFHDRELLKMRILARMGISAENYTEDLDLTDFAKDALNRESPTWPMLTVLHEACNACVKQDYIVTNACQGCYARPCMTNCPKKAIYIRHHAHIDNDKCIHCGICAQNCPYHAIIKIPVPCEEACPVGAITKGPDGHEVIDFDKCIFCGNCMRECPFGAMMDKSQLVDVIKHIMNGKKVVAMYAPSIAAQFKTDVGKFENALLGCGFSNVYEVAKGADICAQKEADEFTERMERGDKVMTTSCCPAYVRAVKIHVPDLAPCISETRSPMHYTAELAKNENPDCVTVFIGPCLAKRREGFDDELVDYVISVEELGAFFIARDIEIDMFEPLEKTDVPSASARNFARTGGVSAAVKERLKDDSILKLDVINGLNKAGMAKLKMYGQINVGKIQPNDTTGNLVEVMSCEGGCIAGPSVITNPKVANILLNDYVKKSN
;
A
#
# COMPACT_ATOMS: atom_id res chain seq x y z
N MET A 1 -13.60 -6.91 1.07
CA MET A 1 -13.16 -7.30 2.43
C MET A 1 -11.72 -7.77 2.33
N LEU A 2 -10.77 -7.12 3.03
CA LEU A 2 -9.36 -7.52 3.00
C LEU A 2 -9.21 -8.96 3.50
N ASN A 3 -8.86 -9.88 2.61
CA ASN A 3 -8.53 -11.25 2.98
C ASN A 3 -7.04 -11.30 3.32
N LEU A 4 -6.70 -11.01 4.58
CA LEU A 4 -5.33 -10.99 5.09
C LEU A 4 -4.73 -12.38 5.32
N ASN A 5 -5.54 -13.42 5.20
CA ASN A 5 -5.13 -14.80 5.41
C ASN A 5 -5.45 -15.63 4.16
N ASN A 6 -4.48 -15.70 3.27
CA ASN A 6 -4.53 -16.55 2.08
C ASN A 6 -3.14 -17.15 1.81
N ASN A 7 -3.10 -18.18 0.97
CA ASN A 7 -1.85 -18.92 0.70
C ASN A 7 -0.73 -18.02 0.21
N PHE A 8 -1.03 -17.06 -0.67
CA PHE A 8 -0.03 -16.14 -1.19
C PHE A 8 0.57 -15.25 -0.09
N THR A 9 -0.27 -14.68 0.78
CA THR A 9 0.18 -13.85 1.91
C THR A 9 1.05 -14.65 2.87
N ASN A 10 0.69 -15.90 3.15
CA ASN A 10 1.46 -16.77 4.03
C ASN A 10 2.84 -17.09 3.41
N ILE A 11 2.89 -17.47 2.14
CA ILE A 11 4.14 -17.72 1.41
C ILE A 11 5.03 -16.45 1.40
N LYS A 12 4.44 -15.29 1.09
CA LYS A 12 5.14 -14.00 1.08
C LYS A 12 5.84 -13.72 2.41
N ARG A 13 5.14 -13.94 3.54
CA ARG A 13 5.67 -13.73 4.90
C ARG A 13 6.73 -14.77 5.25
N GLU A 14 6.50 -16.02 4.90
CA GLU A 14 7.47 -17.10 5.14
C GLU A 14 8.77 -16.86 4.37
N LEU A 15 8.71 -16.38 3.13
CA LEU A 15 9.88 -15.98 2.36
C LEU A 15 10.67 -14.87 3.04
N LEU A 16 10.00 -13.83 3.55
CA LEU A 16 10.65 -12.75 4.30
C LEU A 16 11.39 -13.28 5.53
N VAL A 17 10.77 -14.18 6.30
CA VAL A 17 11.40 -14.80 7.48
C VAL A 17 12.62 -15.62 7.11
N LYS A 18 12.52 -16.48 6.07
CA LYS A 18 13.65 -17.32 5.63
C LYS A 18 14.83 -16.47 5.14
N ILE A 19 14.56 -15.44 4.33
CA ILE A 19 15.58 -14.52 3.82
C ILE A 19 16.25 -13.78 4.98
N ALA A 20 15.47 -13.22 5.91
CA ALA A 20 16.00 -12.53 7.07
C ALA A 20 16.85 -13.45 7.97
N LYS A 21 16.42 -14.70 8.21
CA LYS A 21 17.20 -15.70 8.96
C LYS A 21 18.54 -16.02 8.30
N LEU A 22 18.55 -16.24 6.98
CA LEU A 22 19.78 -16.49 6.23
C LEU A 22 20.74 -15.30 6.31
N GLN A 23 20.21 -14.09 6.20
CA GLN A 23 21.02 -12.88 6.26
C GLN A 23 21.61 -12.67 7.66
N LEU A 24 20.82 -12.84 8.72
CA LEU A 24 21.30 -12.73 10.10
C LEU A 24 22.36 -13.78 10.44
N ALA A 25 22.32 -14.94 9.78
CA ALA A 25 23.34 -15.97 9.90
C ALA A 25 24.59 -15.70 9.04
N GLY A 26 24.58 -14.64 8.20
CA GLY A 26 25.67 -14.37 7.24
C GLY A 26 25.74 -15.38 6.08
N GLU A 27 24.60 -16.00 5.75
CA GLU A 27 24.50 -17.10 4.79
C GLU A 27 23.56 -16.81 3.62
N LEU A 28 23.12 -15.53 3.43
CA LEU A 28 22.16 -15.17 2.39
C LEU A 28 22.71 -15.46 0.98
N ASP A 29 24.00 -15.21 0.76
CA ASP A 29 24.71 -15.46 -0.50
C ASP A 29 25.29 -16.88 -0.62
N SER A 30 24.89 -17.79 0.28
CA SER A 30 25.24 -19.20 0.22
C SER A 30 24.22 -20.00 -0.58
N ASN A 31 24.57 -21.23 -0.95
CA ASN A 31 23.65 -22.14 -1.65
C ASN A 31 22.37 -22.51 -0.85
N LYS A 32 22.26 -22.05 0.40
CA LYS A 32 21.05 -22.27 1.21
C LYS A 32 19.84 -21.52 0.65
N ILE A 33 20.03 -20.36 0.00
CA ILE A 33 18.95 -19.61 -0.62
C ILE A 33 18.27 -20.42 -1.75
N ASN A 34 19.05 -21.21 -2.51
CA ASN A 34 18.55 -22.07 -3.59
C ASN A 34 17.71 -23.24 -3.07
N LYS A 35 17.79 -23.58 -1.77
CA LYS A 35 16.99 -24.64 -1.15
C LYS A 35 15.60 -24.16 -0.75
N ILE A 36 15.39 -22.86 -0.56
CA ILE A 36 14.10 -22.31 -0.12
C ILE A 36 12.94 -22.75 -1.02
N PRO A 37 13.02 -22.70 -2.37
CA PRO A 37 11.93 -23.16 -3.23
C PRO A 37 11.59 -24.63 -3.05
N THR A 38 12.57 -25.50 -2.83
CA THR A 38 12.35 -26.94 -2.64
C THR A 38 11.79 -27.27 -1.25
N GLU A 39 12.14 -26.48 -0.24
CA GLU A 39 11.59 -26.61 1.12
C GLU A 39 10.12 -26.18 1.18
N LEU A 40 9.72 -25.12 0.47
CA LEU A 40 8.37 -24.59 0.46
C LEU A 40 7.44 -25.36 -0.49
N ALA A 41 7.98 -25.91 -1.58
CA ALA A 41 7.28 -26.75 -2.54
C ALA A 41 7.99 -28.12 -2.68
N PRO A 42 7.91 -29.01 -1.67
CA PRO A 42 8.46 -30.35 -1.74
C PRO A 42 7.70 -31.21 -2.76
N GLN A 43 8.35 -32.27 -3.25
CA GLN A 43 7.82 -33.06 -4.37
C GLN A 43 6.58 -33.88 -4.02
N ASP A 44 6.40 -34.20 -2.76
CA ASP A 44 5.29 -34.98 -2.21
C ASP A 44 4.06 -34.15 -1.85
N LYS A 45 4.16 -32.81 -1.91
CA LYS A 45 3.06 -31.88 -1.65
C LYS A 45 2.27 -31.60 -2.92
N GLN A 46 0.94 -31.52 -2.80
CA GLN A 46 0.09 -31.09 -3.91
C GLN A 46 0.49 -29.68 -4.36
N PRO A 47 0.80 -29.47 -5.64
CA PRO A 47 1.18 -28.17 -6.16
C PRO A 47 0.00 -27.18 -6.15
N PHE A 48 0.29 -25.91 -6.03
CA PHE A 48 -0.70 -24.82 -6.17
C PHE A 48 -0.99 -24.47 -7.63
N THR A 49 -0.04 -24.78 -8.53
CA THR A 49 -0.16 -24.51 -9.96
C THR A 49 -0.21 -25.83 -10.75
N CYS A 50 0.22 -25.82 -12.01
CA CYS A 50 0.21 -27.00 -12.86
C CYS A 50 1.14 -28.12 -12.37
N CYS A 51 2.24 -27.77 -11.70
CA CYS A 51 3.20 -28.75 -11.14
C CYS A 51 4.13 -28.08 -10.11
N VAL A 52 4.82 -28.93 -9.33
CA VAL A 52 5.77 -28.49 -8.29
C VAL A 52 6.95 -27.69 -8.86
N PHE A 53 7.37 -27.97 -10.08
CA PHE A 53 8.47 -27.26 -10.72
C PHE A 53 8.09 -25.82 -11.03
N HIS A 54 6.88 -25.59 -11.53
CA HIS A 54 6.38 -24.25 -11.77
C HIS A 54 6.19 -23.47 -10.45
N ASP A 55 5.69 -24.14 -9.39
CA ASP A 55 5.62 -23.51 -8.06
C ASP A 55 7.00 -23.05 -7.57
N ARG A 56 8.04 -23.86 -7.79
CA ARG A 56 9.43 -23.49 -7.41
C ARG A 56 9.97 -22.33 -8.21
N GLU A 57 9.68 -22.24 -9.52
CA GLU A 57 10.07 -21.07 -10.33
C GLU A 57 9.37 -19.80 -9.86
N LEU A 58 8.07 -19.86 -9.56
CA LEU A 58 7.36 -18.74 -8.96
C LEU A 58 7.96 -18.32 -7.60
N LEU A 59 8.41 -19.28 -6.80
CA LEU A 59 9.06 -18.98 -5.51
C LEU A 59 10.40 -18.29 -5.71
N LYS A 60 11.22 -18.68 -6.72
CA LYS A 60 12.47 -17.98 -7.03
C LYS A 60 12.24 -16.51 -7.37
N MET A 61 11.28 -16.20 -8.25
CA MET A 61 10.93 -14.82 -8.60
C MET A 61 10.43 -14.02 -7.38
N ARG A 62 9.64 -14.65 -6.52
CA ARG A 62 9.19 -14.02 -5.27
C ARG A 62 10.34 -13.74 -4.32
N ILE A 63 11.34 -14.63 -4.25
CA ILE A 63 12.57 -14.41 -3.47
C ILE A 63 13.30 -13.15 -3.96
N LEU A 64 13.43 -12.94 -5.29
CA LEU A 64 14.04 -11.74 -5.83
C LEU A 64 13.34 -10.47 -5.35
N ALA A 65 12.01 -10.41 -5.46
CA ALA A 65 11.24 -9.27 -4.97
C ALA A 65 11.39 -9.07 -3.45
N ARG A 66 11.53 -10.16 -2.67
CA ARG A 66 11.77 -10.07 -1.21
C ARG A 66 13.22 -9.67 -0.88
N MET A 67 14.16 -9.86 -1.79
CA MET A 67 15.51 -9.28 -1.69
C MET A 67 15.59 -7.86 -2.27
N GLY A 68 14.49 -7.31 -2.78
CA GLY A 68 14.42 -5.96 -3.35
C GLY A 68 14.93 -5.87 -4.79
N ILE A 69 14.94 -6.97 -5.54
CA ILE A 69 15.39 -7.07 -6.92
C ILE A 69 14.18 -7.21 -7.85
N SER A 70 14.23 -6.62 -9.04
CA SER A 70 13.20 -6.83 -10.09
C SER A 70 13.28 -8.22 -10.67
N ALA A 71 12.13 -8.89 -10.80
CA ALA A 71 12.06 -10.21 -11.41
C ALA A 71 12.24 -10.18 -12.95
N GLU A 72 12.14 -9.01 -13.58
CA GLU A 72 12.34 -8.81 -15.02
C GLU A 72 13.74 -9.20 -15.51
N ASN A 73 14.73 -9.18 -14.60
CA ASN A 73 16.11 -9.55 -14.90
C ASN A 73 16.40 -11.04 -14.67
N TYR A 74 15.38 -11.82 -14.25
CA TYR A 74 15.56 -13.24 -13.99
C TYR A 74 15.54 -14.05 -15.28
N THR A 75 16.51 -14.96 -15.42
CA THR A 75 16.52 -16.04 -16.41
C THR A 75 16.75 -17.37 -15.70
N GLU A 76 16.30 -18.47 -16.30
CA GLU A 76 16.37 -19.82 -15.70
C GLU A 76 17.80 -20.25 -15.32
N ASP A 77 18.79 -19.73 -16.06
CA ASP A 77 20.21 -20.05 -15.89
C ASP A 77 20.88 -19.31 -14.71
N LEU A 78 20.20 -18.31 -14.11
CA LEU A 78 20.76 -17.51 -13.03
C LEU A 78 20.53 -18.14 -11.65
N ASP A 79 21.58 -18.12 -10.84
CA ASP A 79 21.58 -18.62 -9.47
C ASP A 79 21.08 -17.52 -8.49
N LEU A 80 20.22 -17.89 -7.55
CA LEU A 80 19.74 -16.96 -6.51
C LEU A 80 20.89 -16.42 -5.64
N THR A 81 22.01 -17.11 -5.55
CA THR A 81 23.20 -16.64 -4.81
C THR A 81 23.81 -15.39 -5.42
N ASP A 82 23.79 -15.25 -6.74
CA ASP A 82 24.33 -14.06 -7.41
C ASP A 82 23.44 -12.84 -7.17
N PHE A 83 22.13 -13.03 -7.25
CA PHE A 83 21.18 -11.97 -6.88
C PHE A 83 21.28 -11.61 -5.39
N ALA A 84 21.54 -12.57 -4.52
CA ALA A 84 21.76 -12.30 -3.09
C ALA A 84 23.02 -11.44 -2.85
N LYS A 85 24.12 -11.72 -3.58
CA LYS A 85 25.33 -10.86 -3.56
C LYS A 85 25.01 -9.45 -4.02
N ASP A 86 24.23 -9.29 -5.12
CA ASP A 86 23.80 -7.97 -5.61
C ASP A 86 22.97 -7.22 -4.56
N ALA A 87 22.01 -7.91 -3.90
CA ALA A 87 21.20 -7.33 -2.85
C ALA A 87 22.06 -6.89 -1.64
N LEU A 88 23.08 -7.67 -1.27
CA LEU A 88 23.99 -7.34 -0.17
C LEU A 88 24.95 -6.20 -0.52
N ASN A 89 25.36 -6.06 -1.77
CA ASN A 89 26.35 -5.07 -2.20
C ASN A 89 25.75 -3.75 -2.66
N ARG A 90 24.46 -3.69 -2.99
CA ARG A 90 23.83 -2.44 -3.44
C ARG A 90 23.90 -1.35 -2.36
N GLU A 91 24.06 -0.10 -2.80
CA GLU A 91 24.14 1.07 -1.91
C GLU A 91 22.76 1.65 -1.57
N SER A 92 21.80 1.52 -2.47
CA SER A 92 20.45 2.07 -2.34
C SER A 92 19.39 1.11 -2.90
N PRO A 93 18.12 1.25 -2.45
CA PRO A 93 17.01 0.49 -3.00
C PRO A 93 16.83 0.72 -4.50
N THR A 94 16.45 -0.34 -5.22
CA THR A 94 16.27 -0.25 -6.68
C THR A 94 14.89 0.27 -7.07
N TRP A 95 14.86 1.18 -8.06
CA TRP A 95 13.63 1.64 -8.70
C TRP A 95 13.22 0.68 -9.83
N PRO A 96 11.92 0.53 -10.15
CA PRO A 96 10.74 0.95 -9.38
C PRO A 96 10.49 0.04 -8.17
N MET A 97 9.67 0.50 -7.20
CA MET A 97 9.38 -0.23 -5.94
C MET A 97 8.33 -1.33 -6.08
N LEU A 98 7.66 -1.38 -7.20
CA LEU A 98 6.74 -2.45 -7.60
C LEU A 98 7.36 -3.23 -8.76
N THR A 99 7.06 -4.52 -8.82
CA THR A 99 7.40 -5.39 -9.93
C THR A 99 6.20 -6.27 -10.28
N VAL A 100 6.10 -6.66 -11.53
CA VAL A 100 5.16 -7.66 -12.01
C VAL A 100 5.93 -8.94 -12.25
N LEU A 101 5.54 -10.01 -11.60
CA LEU A 101 6.09 -11.34 -11.86
C LEU A 101 5.34 -11.93 -13.07
N HIS A 102 5.98 -11.92 -14.24
CA HIS A 102 5.35 -12.35 -15.48
C HIS A 102 4.80 -13.77 -15.38
N GLU A 103 5.60 -14.71 -14.88
CA GLU A 103 5.21 -16.11 -14.75
C GLU A 103 4.07 -16.34 -13.74
N ALA A 104 3.92 -15.45 -12.77
CA ALA A 104 2.81 -15.46 -11.83
C ALA A 104 1.56 -14.75 -12.38
N CYS A 105 1.71 -13.92 -13.41
CA CYS A 105 0.60 -13.19 -14.02
C CYS A 105 -0.20 -14.14 -14.92
N ASN A 106 -1.45 -14.41 -14.55
CA ASN A 106 -2.32 -15.33 -15.31
C ASN A 106 -2.90 -14.70 -16.58
N ALA A 107 -2.38 -13.56 -17.05
CA ALA A 107 -2.86 -12.84 -18.24
C ALA A 107 -4.41 -12.78 -18.28
N CYS A 108 -5.03 -12.40 -17.15
CA CYS A 108 -6.49 -12.45 -16.95
C CYS A 108 -7.22 -11.87 -18.17
N VAL A 109 -8.05 -12.68 -18.80
CA VAL A 109 -8.71 -12.28 -20.06
C VAL A 109 -9.69 -11.15 -19.77
N LYS A 110 -9.61 -10.09 -20.55
CA LYS A 110 -10.56 -8.98 -20.50
C LYS A 110 -11.88 -9.38 -21.15
N GLN A 111 -12.62 -10.28 -20.51
CA GLN A 111 -13.99 -10.62 -20.89
C GLN A 111 -14.92 -10.02 -19.87
N ASP A 112 -15.47 -8.84 -20.19
CA ASP A 112 -16.35 -8.14 -19.25
C ASP A 112 -17.60 -8.95 -18.88
N TYR A 113 -18.19 -9.69 -19.83
CA TYR A 113 -19.36 -10.53 -19.57
C TYR A 113 -19.25 -11.89 -20.27
N ILE A 114 -19.51 -12.93 -19.51
CA ILE A 114 -19.61 -14.31 -20.01
C ILE A 114 -20.93 -14.94 -19.61
N VAL A 115 -21.39 -15.87 -20.43
CA VAL A 115 -22.56 -16.72 -20.13
C VAL A 115 -22.06 -18.00 -19.49
N THR A 116 -22.53 -18.29 -18.28
CA THR A 116 -22.19 -19.50 -17.52
C THR A 116 -23.12 -20.65 -17.86
N ASN A 117 -22.78 -21.85 -17.39
CA ASN A 117 -23.61 -23.06 -17.50
C ASN A 117 -24.97 -22.96 -16.76
N ALA A 118 -25.20 -21.93 -15.95
CA ALA A 118 -26.50 -21.63 -15.34
C ALA A 118 -27.55 -21.16 -16.36
N CYS A 119 -27.16 -20.85 -17.61
CA CYS A 119 -28.08 -20.41 -18.65
C CYS A 119 -29.05 -21.54 -19.04
N GLN A 120 -30.35 -21.29 -18.91
CA GLN A 120 -31.42 -22.24 -19.22
C GLN A 120 -31.94 -22.14 -20.67
N GLY A 121 -31.36 -21.27 -21.52
CA GLY A 121 -31.86 -21.04 -22.87
C GLY A 121 -33.32 -20.59 -22.90
N CYS A 122 -33.76 -19.78 -21.92
CA CYS A 122 -35.16 -19.42 -21.65
C CYS A 122 -35.89 -18.85 -22.87
N TYR A 123 -37.20 -19.09 -22.99
CA TYR A 123 -38.00 -18.64 -24.13
C TYR A 123 -38.14 -17.12 -24.20
N ALA A 124 -38.20 -16.44 -23.05
CA ALA A 124 -38.34 -14.98 -22.96
C ALA A 124 -37.11 -14.22 -23.46
N ARG A 125 -35.91 -14.80 -23.39
CA ARG A 125 -34.65 -14.26 -23.92
C ARG A 125 -34.37 -12.79 -23.57
N PRO A 126 -34.58 -12.33 -22.31
CA PRO A 126 -34.45 -10.92 -21.97
C PRO A 126 -33.05 -10.36 -22.19
N CYS A 127 -31.99 -11.18 -22.07
CA CYS A 127 -30.62 -10.79 -22.40
C CYS A 127 -30.43 -10.40 -23.86
N MET A 128 -31.08 -11.11 -24.80
CA MET A 128 -30.99 -10.86 -26.23
C MET A 128 -31.87 -9.67 -26.65
N THR A 129 -33.14 -9.64 -26.18
CA THR A 129 -34.10 -8.63 -26.56
C THR A 129 -33.72 -7.23 -26.05
N ASN A 130 -33.10 -7.13 -24.89
CA ASN A 130 -32.64 -5.86 -24.31
C ASN A 130 -31.22 -5.47 -24.70
N CYS A 131 -30.54 -6.24 -25.54
CA CYS A 131 -29.21 -5.89 -25.97
C CYS A 131 -29.22 -4.77 -27.03
N PRO A 132 -28.71 -3.55 -26.74
CA PRO A 132 -28.77 -2.41 -27.64
C PRO A 132 -27.93 -2.60 -28.90
N LYS A 133 -26.91 -3.48 -28.84
CA LYS A 133 -26.02 -3.79 -29.96
C LYS A 133 -26.32 -5.12 -30.64
N LYS A 134 -27.39 -5.83 -30.18
CA LYS A 134 -27.74 -7.15 -30.69
C LYS A 134 -26.55 -8.13 -30.70
N ALA A 135 -25.69 -8.00 -29.69
CA ALA A 135 -24.46 -8.80 -29.52
C ALA A 135 -24.73 -10.18 -28.93
N ILE A 136 -26.01 -10.56 -28.65
CA ILE A 136 -26.33 -11.86 -28.04
C ILE A 136 -27.14 -12.69 -29.02
N TYR A 137 -26.72 -13.91 -29.23
CA TYR A 137 -27.43 -14.93 -29.98
C TYR A 137 -27.63 -16.18 -29.14
N ILE A 138 -28.65 -16.96 -29.47
CA ILE A 138 -29.01 -18.19 -28.76
C ILE A 138 -28.82 -19.37 -29.70
N ARG A 139 -28.11 -20.39 -29.20
CA ARG A 139 -28.14 -21.76 -29.72
C ARG A 139 -28.91 -22.61 -28.68
N HIS A 140 -28.22 -23.49 -27.96
CA HIS A 140 -28.81 -24.13 -26.74
C HIS A 140 -28.78 -23.17 -25.56
N HIS A 141 -27.70 -22.40 -25.46
CA HIS A 141 -27.49 -21.33 -24.46
C HIS A 141 -27.26 -19.98 -25.14
N ALA A 142 -27.30 -18.91 -24.36
CA ALA A 142 -26.93 -17.61 -24.85
C ALA A 142 -25.42 -17.54 -25.10
N HIS A 143 -25.02 -16.82 -26.15
CA HIS A 143 -23.63 -16.51 -26.48
C HIS A 143 -23.50 -15.02 -26.72
N ILE A 144 -22.39 -14.44 -26.25
CA ILE A 144 -22.06 -13.02 -26.44
C ILE A 144 -21.01 -12.90 -27.53
N ASP A 145 -21.31 -12.12 -28.55
CA ASP A 145 -20.40 -11.73 -29.60
C ASP A 145 -19.58 -10.54 -29.05
N ASN A 146 -18.33 -10.83 -28.68
CA ASN A 146 -17.46 -9.83 -28.06
C ASN A 146 -17.08 -8.68 -28.98
N ASP A 147 -17.07 -8.89 -30.32
CA ASP A 147 -16.77 -7.83 -31.29
C ASP A 147 -17.88 -6.78 -31.37
N LYS A 148 -19.13 -7.18 -31.07
CA LYS A 148 -20.30 -6.30 -31.05
C LYS A 148 -20.63 -5.79 -29.65
N CYS A 149 -20.12 -6.44 -28.61
CA CYS A 149 -20.46 -6.12 -27.22
C CYS A 149 -19.81 -4.80 -26.80
N ILE A 150 -20.62 -3.89 -26.24
CA ILE A 150 -20.18 -2.61 -25.66
C ILE A 150 -20.06 -2.68 -24.13
N HIS A 151 -20.11 -3.83 -23.54
CA HIS A 151 -19.93 -4.09 -22.12
C HIS A 151 -20.86 -3.31 -21.18
N CYS A 152 -22.09 -2.99 -21.63
CA CYS A 152 -23.06 -2.19 -20.87
C CYS A 152 -23.71 -2.91 -19.67
N GLY A 153 -23.62 -4.25 -19.58
CA GLY A 153 -24.16 -5.04 -18.46
C GLY A 153 -25.66 -5.27 -18.44
N ILE A 154 -26.43 -4.71 -19.36
CA ILE A 154 -27.91 -4.83 -19.41
C ILE A 154 -28.34 -6.31 -19.45
N CYS A 155 -27.61 -7.16 -20.17
CA CYS A 155 -27.91 -8.58 -20.28
C CYS A 155 -27.77 -9.32 -18.93
N ALA A 156 -26.78 -8.96 -18.14
CA ALA A 156 -26.58 -9.53 -16.81
C ALA A 156 -27.68 -9.10 -15.83
N GLN A 157 -28.05 -7.83 -15.84
CA GLN A 157 -29.12 -7.29 -15.00
C GLN A 157 -30.49 -7.90 -15.30
N ASN A 158 -30.77 -8.21 -16.57
CA ASN A 158 -32.05 -8.76 -17.01
C ASN A 158 -32.11 -10.30 -16.99
N CYS A 159 -31.04 -10.98 -16.69
CA CYS A 159 -31.04 -12.45 -16.63
C CYS A 159 -31.69 -12.96 -15.33
N PRO A 160 -32.87 -13.63 -15.37
CA PRO A 160 -33.53 -14.12 -14.16
C PRO A 160 -32.77 -15.28 -13.47
N TYR A 161 -31.86 -15.92 -14.19
CA TYR A 161 -31.02 -16.99 -13.65
C TYR A 161 -29.64 -16.51 -13.22
N HIS A 162 -29.34 -15.20 -13.33
CA HIS A 162 -28.00 -14.64 -13.09
C HIS A 162 -26.88 -15.40 -13.80
N ALA A 163 -27.20 -15.96 -14.97
CA ALA A 163 -26.28 -16.78 -15.77
C ALA A 163 -25.24 -15.99 -16.55
N ILE A 164 -25.36 -14.67 -16.58
CA ILE A 164 -24.40 -13.77 -17.24
C ILE A 164 -23.68 -13.00 -16.15
N ILE A 165 -22.37 -13.22 -16.07
CA ILE A 165 -21.52 -12.62 -15.03
C ILE A 165 -20.44 -11.75 -15.67
N LYS A 166 -20.03 -10.71 -14.95
CA LYS A 166 -18.86 -9.92 -15.28
C LYS A 166 -17.61 -10.60 -14.72
N ILE A 167 -16.59 -10.79 -15.57
CA ILE A 167 -15.27 -11.24 -15.11
C ILE A 167 -14.37 -10.02 -15.02
N PRO A 168 -13.99 -9.60 -13.80
CA PRO A 168 -13.08 -8.49 -13.61
C PRO A 168 -11.64 -8.91 -13.95
N VAL A 169 -10.81 -7.93 -14.35
CA VAL A 169 -9.36 -8.02 -14.21
C VAL A 169 -9.00 -7.30 -12.91
N PRO A 170 -8.74 -8.03 -11.81
CA PRO A 170 -8.74 -7.46 -10.47
C PRO A 170 -7.76 -6.30 -10.28
N CYS A 171 -6.55 -6.40 -10.84
CA CYS A 171 -5.52 -5.36 -10.73
C CYS A 171 -5.86 -4.11 -11.54
N GLU A 172 -6.44 -4.24 -12.76
CA GLU A 172 -6.90 -3.10 -13.58
C GLU A 172 -8.06 -2.37 -12.89
N GLU A 173 -9.07 -3.12 -12.40
CA GLU A 173 -10.24 -2.52 -11.73
C GLU A 173 -9.91 -1.86 -10.39
N ALA A 174 -8.93 -2.40 -9.67
CA ALA A 174 -8.46 -1.83 -8.42
C ALA A 174 -7.60 -0.57 -8.60
N CYS A 175 -7.11 -0.31 -9.83
CA CYS A 175 -6.27 0.85 -10.10
C CYS A 175 -7.12 2.12 -10.28
N PRO A 176 -7.09 3.08 -9.32
CA PRO A 176 -7.94 4.26 -9.39
C PRO A 176 -7.58 5.22 -10.51
N VAL A 177 -6.39 5.09 -11.07
CA VAL A 177 -5.80 5.99 -12.08
C VAL A 177 -5.57 5.31 -13.44
N GLY A 178 -5.92 4.02 -13.58
CA GLY A 178 -5.75 3.29 -14.84
C GLY A 178 -4.29 3.14 -15.28
N ALA A 179 -3.38 2.98 -14.32
CA ALA A 179 -1.96 2.80 -14.58
C ALA A 179 -1.59 1.34 -14.92
N ILE A 180 -2.53 0.42 -14.93
CA ILE A 180 -2.31 -1.01 -15.23
C ILE A 180 -3.05 -1.34 -16.51
N THR A 181 -2.35 -1.93 -17.46
CA THR A 181 -2.87 -2.29 -18.79
C THR A 181 -2.20 -3.57 -19.29
N LYS A 182 -2.80 -4.19 -20.31
CA LYS A 182 -2.22 -5.34 -20.99
C LYS A 182 -1.01 -4.94 -21.82
N GLY A 183 0.08 -5.67 -21.66
CA GLY A 183 1.21 -5.66 -22.57
C GLY A 183 0.94 -6.44 -23.87
N PRO A 184 1.91 -6.43 -24.81
CA PRO A 184 1.79 -7.14 -26.09
C PRO A 184 1.63 -8.66 -25.97
N ASP A 185 2.14 -9.23 -24.89
CA ASP A 185 2.08 -10.66 -24.54
C ASP A 185 0.82 -11.04 -23.75
N GLY A 186 -0.05 -10.06 -23.45
CA GLY A 186 -1.27 -10.24 -22.67
C GLY A 186 -1.09 -10.18 -21.15
N HIS A 187 0.15 -10.12 -20.65
CA HIS A 187 0.43 -9.91 -19.23
C HIS A 187 0.21 -8.45 -18.82
N GLU A 188 0.03 -8.22 -17.54
CA GLU A 188 -0.17 -6.87 -17.03
C GLU A 188 1.14 -6.09 -16.94
N VAL A 189 1.09 -4.84 -17.35
CA VAL A 189 2.19 -3.87 -17.23
C VAL A 189 1.74 -2.67 -16.42
N ILE A 190 2.67 -2.09 -15.66
CA ILE A 190 2.44 -0.89 -14.86
C ILE A 190 3.09 0.31 -15.56
N ASP A 191 2.28 1.29 -15.91
CA ASP A 191 2.76 2.61 -16.33
C ASP A 191 3.16 3.41 -15.07
N PHE A 192 4.46 3.46 -14.80
CA PHE A 192 4.99 4.12 -13.60
C PHE A 192 4.87 5.64 -13.65
N ASP A 193 4.66 6.25 -14.81
CA ASP A 193 4.42 7.69 -14.93
C ASP A 193 3.01 8.04 -14.44
N LYS A 194 2.05 7.12 -14.61
CA LYS A 194 0.68 7.25 -14.08
C LYS A 194 0.50 6.67 -12.68
N CYS A 195 1.34 5.71 -12.29
CA CYS A 195 1.18 4.98 -11.04
C CYS A 195 1.36 5.88 -9.82
N ILE A 196 0.42 5.81 -8.85
CA ILE A 196 0.46 6.55 -7.58
C ILE A 196 0.98 5.73 -6.39
N PHE A 197 1.46 4.53 -6.64
CA PHE A 197 2.00 3.61 -5.64
C PHE A 197 1.05 3.30 -4.46
N CYS A 198 -0.26 3.35 -4.66
CA CYS A 198 -1.24 3.07 -3.60
C CYS A 198 -1.25 1.61 -3.11
N GLY A 199 -0.74 0.66 -3.91
CA GLY A 199 -0.65 -0.76 -3.56
C GLY A 199 -1.95 -1.57 -3.72
N ASN A 200 -3.03 -0.99 -4.26
CA ASN A 200 -4.30 -1.70 -4.45
C ASN A 200 -4.15 -2.93 -5.36
N CYS A 201 -3.35 -2.84 -6.42
CA CYS A 201 -3.09 -3.94 -7.33
C CYS A 201 -2.44 -5.16 -6.66
N MET A 202 -1.54 -4.93 -5.69
CA MET A 202 -0.93 -6.01 -4.91
C MET A 202 -1.96 -6.75 -4.05
N ARG A 203 -2.89 -5.99 -3.48
CA ARG A 203 -3.91 -6.52 -2.58
C ARG A 203 -4.98 -7.31 -3.30
N GLU A 204 -5.33 -6.89 -4.51
CA GLU A 204 -6.43 -7.49 -5.28
C GLU A 204 -5.98 -8.58 -6.25
N CYS A 205 -4.67 -8.72 -6.54
CA CYS A 205 -4.16 -9.78 -7.41
C CYS A 205 -4.22 -11.17 -6.74
N PRO A 206 -5.09 -12.10 -7.18
CA PRO A 206 -5.22 -13.40 -6.54
C PRO A 206 -4.05 -14.34 -6.82
N PHE A 207 -3.24 -14.03 -7.84
CA PHE A 207 -2.07 -14.81 -8.23
C PHE A 207 -0.78 -14.34 -7.56
N GLY A 208 -0.82 -13.17 -6.89
CA GLY A 208 0.35 -12.58 -6.29
C GLY A 208 1.44 -12.21 -7.30
N ALA A 209 1.02 -11.81 -8.51
CA ALA A 209 1.93 -11.35 -9.56
C ALA A 209 2.43 -9.93 -9.31
N MET A 210 1.59 -9.07 -8.69
CA MET A 210 1.97 -7.72 -8.30
C MET A 210 2.67 -7.76 -6.95
N MET A 211 3.95 -7.41 -6.91
CA MET A 211 4.74 -7.43 -5.67
C MET A 211 5.51 -6.13 -5.45
N ASP A 212 5.61 -5.74 -4.18
CA ASP A 212 6.55 -4.71 -3.76
C ASP A 212 7.95 -5.29 -3.62
N LYS A 213 8.98 -4.50 -3.87
CA LYS A 213 10.37 -4.87 -3.60
C LYS A 213 10.72 -4.51 -2.15
N SER A 214 11.20 -5.50 -1.40
CA SER A 214 11.52 -5.33 0.02
C SER A 214 12.81 -4.53 0.22
N GLN A 215 12.85 -3.75 1.29
CA GLN A 215 14.06 -3.05 1.75
C GLN A 215 14.61 -3.66 3.06
N LEU A 216 14.06 -4.79 3.50
CA LEU A 216 14.46 -5.42 4.76
C LEU A 216 15.92 -5.89 4.72
N VAL A 217 16.39 -6.41 3.57
CA VAL A 217 17.78 -6.85 3.40
C VAL A 217 18.76 -5.68 3.63
N ASP A 218 18.42 -4.48 3.14
CA ASP A 218 19.25 -3.29 3.32
C ASP A 218 19.32 -2.87 4.79
N VAL A 219 18.17 -2.87 5.46
CA VAL A 219 18.07 -2.51 6.89
C VAL A 219 18.88 -3.48 7.76
N ILE A 220 18.70 -4.79 7.56
CA ILE A 220 19.46 -5.82 8.30
C ILE A 220 20.96 -5.67 8.03
N LYS A 221 21.38 -5.40 6.78
CA LYS A 221 22.79 -5.15 6.42
C LYS A 221 23.39 -4.03 7.24
N HIS A 222 22.68 -2.89 7.38
CA HIS A 222 23.17 -1.76 8.16
C HIS A 222 23.28 -2.08 9.65
N ILE A 223 22.30 -2.79 10.21
CA ILE A 223 22.34 -3.24 11.62
C ILE A 223 23.52 -4.18 11.85
N MET A 224 23.72 -5.18 10.98
CA MET A 224 24.83 -6.14 11.11
C MET A 224 26.21 -5.49 10.97
N ASN A 225 26.31 -4.43 10.17
CA ASN A 225 27.55 -3.65 10.00
C ASN A 225 27.77 -2.63 11.13
N GLY A 226 26.98 -2.66 12.21
CA GLY A 226 27.14 -1.81 13.38
C GLY A 226 26.85 -0.33 13.16
N LYS A 227 26.10 0.03 12.07
CA LYS A 227 25.66 1.40 11.86
C LYS A 227 24.56 1.77 12.86
N LYS A 228 24.48 3.04 13.21
CA LYS A 228 23.36 3.57 14.00
C LYS A 228 22.10 3.58 13.15
N VAL A 229 21.24 2.59 13.27
CA VAL A 229 19.97 2.50 12.56
C VAL A 229 18.84 2.91 13.48
N VAL A 230 18.06 3.91 13.07
CA VAL A 230 16.97 4.49 13.86
C VAL A 230 15.63 4.07 13.27
N ALA A 231 14.76 3.51 14.10
CA ALA A 231 13.39 3.16 13.72
C ALA A 231 12.44 4.34 13.92
N MET A 232 11.65 4.65 12.88
CA MET A 232 10.56 5.64 12.92
C MET A 232 9.26 4.92 12.59
N TYR A 233 8.44 4.59 13.60
CA TYR A 233 7.22 3.83 13.36
C TYR A 233 5.99 4.73 13.26
N ALA A 234 5.15 4.45 12.26
CA ALA A 234 3.88 5.14 12.05
C ALA A 234 2.86 4.79 13.16
N PRO A 235 2.00 5.72 13.60
CA PRO A 235 0.96 5.44 14.61
C PRO A 235 0.07 4.24 14.26
N SER A 236 -0.14 3.98 12.98
CA SER A 236 -0.88 2.81 12.49
C SER A 236 -0.25 1.47 12.87
N ILE A 237 1.05 1.44 13.19
CA ILE A 237 1.79 0.22 13.59
C ILE A 237 1.34 -0.26 14.96
N ALA A 238 1.08 0.65 15.90
CA ALA A 238 0.56 0.29 17.21
C ALA A 238 -0.77 -0.50 17.13
N ALA A 239 -1.53 -0.29 16.05
CA ALA A 239 -2.77 -1.00 15.76
C ALA A 239 -2.56 -2.35 15.02
N GLN A 240 -1.34 -2.72 14.68
CA GLN A 240 -1.04 -3.97 13.95
C GLN A 240 -0.58 -5.09 14.88
N PHE A 241 0.07 -4.75 15.99
CA PHE A 241 0.52 -5.68 17.01
C PHE A 241 -0.37 -5.50 18.26
N LYS A 242 -0.94 -6.59 18.77
CA LYS A 242 -1.79 -6.56 19.95
C LYS A 242 -0.91 -6.60 21.20
N THR A 243 -0.19 -5.51 21.46
CA THR A 243 0.77 -5.41 22.57
C THR A 243 0.83 -4.00 23.15
N ASP A 244 1.54 -3.83 24.24
CA ASP A 244 1.87 -2.52 24.78
C ASP A 244 2.91 -1.82 23.93
N VAL A 245 2.74 -0.50 23.69
CA VAL A 245 3.61 0.28 22.81
C VAL A 245 5.02 0.38 23.37
N GLY A 246 5.20 0.55 24.68
CA GLY A 246 6.52 0.57 25.29
C GLY A 246 7.27 -0.77 25.13
N LYS A 247 6.55 -1.89 25.22
CA LYS A 247 7.10 -3.22 24.91
C LYS A 247 7.50 -3.35 23.44
N PHE A 248 6.64 -2.87 22.54
CA PHE A 248 6.92 -2.86 21.11
C PHE A 248 8.18 -2.04 20.77
N GLU A 249 8.33 -0.87 21.37
CA GLU A 249 9.52 -0.03 21.18
C GLU A 249 10.79 -0.70 21.71
N ASN A 250 10.71 -1.33 22.88
CA ASN A 250 11.84 -2.08 23.43
C ASN A 250 12.19 -3.31 22.57
N ALA A 251 11.20 -3.97 21.97
CA ALA A 251 11.42 -5.04 21.03
C ALA A 251 12.12 -4.56 19.73
N LEU A 252 11.84 -3.32 19.27
CA LEU A 252 12.60 -2.71 18.18
C LEU A 252 14.07 -2.52 18.54
N LEU A 253 14.38 -2.05 19.74
CA LEU A 253 15.77 -1.99 20.23
C LEU A 253 16.41 -3.39 20.27
N GLY A 254 15.64 -4.40 20.71
CA GLY A 254 16.07 -5.81 20.68
C GLY A 254 16.36 -6.34 19.27
N CYS A 255 15.73 -5.78 18.23
CA CYS A 255 16.06 -6.07 16.84
C CYS A 255 17.39 -5.48 16.38
N GLY A 256 18.00 -4.59 17.16
CA GLY A 256 19.27 -3.93 16.84
C GLY A 256 19.11 -2.50 16.31
N PHE A 257 17.90 -1.92 16.36
CA PHE A 257 17.77 -0.49 16.17
C PHE A 257 18.42 0.26 17.35
N SER A 258 19.15 1.33 17.06
CA SER A 258 19.86 2.12 18.07
C SER A 258 18.98 3.12 18.81
N ASN A 259 17.89 3.55 18.17
CA ASN A 259 16.89 4.45 18.75
C ASN A 259 15.54 4.25 18.07
N VAL A 260 14.46 4.69 18.71
CA VAL A 260 13.07 4.52 18.24
C VAL A 260 12.29 5.83 18.39
N TYR A 261 11.70 6.30 17.29
CA TYR A 261 10.85 7.48 17.25
C TYR A 261 9.42 7.11 16.83
N GLU A 262 8.46 7.67 17.54
CA GLU A 262 7.07 7.65 17.13
C GLU A 262 6.80 8.76 16.11
N VAL A 263 6.33 8.41 14.92
CA VAL A 263 6.05 9.37 13.83
C VAL A 263 4.89 10.33 14.18
N ALA A 264 4.14 10.03 15.22
CA ALA A 264 3.17 10.97 15.78
C ALA A 264 3.80 12.28 16.26
N LYS A 265 5.10 12.30 16.67
CA LYS A 265 5.82 13.57 16.97
C LYS A 265 5.93 14.46 15.74
N GLY A 266 6.28 13.87 14.60
CA GLY A 266 6.26 14.60 13.32
C GLY A 266 4.85 15.01 12.89
N ALA A 267 3.82 14.24 13.30
CA ALA A 267 2.43 14.60 13.02
C ALA A 267 1.97 15.82 13.84
N ASP A 268 2.45 16.00 15.07
CA ASP A 268 2.23 17.22 15.85
C ASP A 268 2.79 18.46 15.13
N ILE A 269 4.01 18.35 14.61
CA ILE A 269 4.65 19.43 13.82
C ILE A 269 3.87 19.69 12.53
N CYS A 270 3.50 18.63 11.82
CA CYS A 270 2.72 18.71 10.59
C CYS A 270 1.37 19.41 10.80
N ALA A 271 0.63 19.01 11.83
CA ALA A 271 -0.69 19.59 12.12
C ALA A 271 -0.59 21.09 12.50
N GLN A 272 0.45 21.51 13.25
CA GLN A 272 0.66 22.92 13.54
C GLN A 272 0.97 23.72 12.27
N LYS A 273 1.89 23.22 11.45
CA LYS A 273 2.25 23.91 10.19
C LYS A 273 1.08 23.98 9.21
N GLU A 274 0.27 22.89 9.09
CA GLU A 274 -0.94 22.90 8.25
C GLU A 274 -2.01 23.88 8.80
N ALA A 275 -2.13 24.06 10.12
CA ALA A 275 -3.04 25.02 10.72
C ALA A 275 -2.61 26.47 10.43
N ASP A 276 -1.32 26.76 10.56
CA ASP A 276 -0.76 28.07 10.25
C ASP A 276 -0.92 28.38 8.75
N GLU A 277 -0.54 27.42 7.88
CA GLU A 277 -0.69 27.54 6.42
C GLU A 277 -2.16 27.72 6.01
N PHE A 278 -3.10 26.99 6.63
CA PHE A 278 -4.54 27.14 6.34
C PHE A 278 -5.01 28.56 6.65
N THR A 279 -4.58 29.13 7.79
CA THR A 279 -4.93 30.50 8.18
C THR A 279 -4.42 31.49 7.14
N GLU A 280 -3.14 31.42 6.77
CA GLU A 280 -2.53 32.29 5.77
C GLU A 280 -3.21 32.19 4.39
N ARG A 281 -3.57 30.97 3.96
CA ARG A 281 -4.26 30.73 2.69
C ARG A 281 -5.67 31.32 2.68
N MET A 282 -6.41 31.18 3.78
CA MET A 282 -7.77 31.77 3.87
C MET A 282 -7.73 33.29 3.90
N GLU A 283 -6.77 33.89 4.61
CA GLU A 283 -6.54 35.35 4.60
C GLU A 283 -6.17 35.87 3.21
N ARG A 284 -5.40 35.09 2.44
CA ARG A 284 -5.04 35.39 1.05
C ARG A 284 -6.22 35.25 0.09
N GLY A 285 -7.30 34.60 0.50
CA GLY A 285 -8.52 34.40 -0.31
C GLY A 285 -8.54 33.09 -1.13
N ASP A 286 -7.69 32.12 -0.77
CA ASP A 286 -7.74 30.79 -1.38
C ASP A 286 -9.07 30.11 -1.03
N LYS A 287 -9.65 29.36 -1.99
CA LYS A 287 -10.96 28.72 -1.80
C LYS A 287 -10.89 27.41 -1.04
N VAL A 288 -9.78 26.69 -1.20
CA VAL A 288 -9.57 25.33 -0.72
C VAL A 288 -8.11 25.10 -0.42
N MET A 289 -7.82 24.47 0.69
CA MET A 289 -6.56 23.82 0.99
C MET A 289 -6.81 22.31 1.20
N THR A 290 -5.89 21.48 0.76
CA THR A 290 -5.94 20.04 0.99
C THR A 290 -4.71 19.59 1.77
N THR A 291 -4.85 18.58 2.63
CA THR A 291 -3.74 18.04 3.41
C THR A 291 -2.67 17.39 2.52
N SER A 292 -1.43 17.26 2.99
CA SER A 292 -0.29 16.71 2.22
C SER A 292 0.24 15.38 2.73
N CYS A 293 -0.23 14.88 3.87
CA CYS A 293 0.37 13.73 4.55
C CYS A 293 0.29 12.39 3.81
N CYS A 294 -0.64 12.25 2.82
CA CYS A 294 -0.80 11.03 2.01
C CYS A 294 -0.05 11.14 0.66
N PRO A 295 1.12 10.50 0.47
CA PRO A 295 1.92 10.67 -0.75
C PRO A 295 1.24 10.09 -2.00
N ALA A 296 0.42 9.04 -1.88
CA ALA A 296 -0.36 8.52 -3.00
C ALA A 296 -1.38 9.56 -3.51
N TYR A 297 -2.02 10.30 -2.59
CA TYR A 297 -2.91 11.40 -2.93
C TYR A 297 -2.17 12.55 -3.60
N VAL A 298 -1.08 13.02 -3.00
CA VAL A 298 -0.26 14.12 -3.55
C VAL A 298 0.18 13.81 -4.99
N ARG A 299 0.63 12.58 -5.23
CA ARG A 299 1.02 12.14 -6.57
C ARG A 299 -0.21 12.03 -7.51
N ALA A 300 -1.35 11.54 -7.02
CA ALA A 300 -2.57 11.46 -7.82
C ALA A 300 -3.01 12.83 -8.33
N VAL A 301 -2.93 13.85 -7.48
CA VAL A 301 -3.29 15.22 -7.88
C VAL A 301 -2.28 15.78 -8.88
N LYS A 302 -0.98 15.67 -8.60
CA LYS A 302 0.06 16.20 -9.49
C LYS A 302 -0.02 15.63 -10.92
N ILE A 303 -0.40 14.36 -11.06
CA ILE A 303 -0.44 13.68 -12.37
C ILE A 303 -1.84 13.76 -13.01
N HIS A 304 -2.91 13.52 -12.24
CA HIS A 304 -4.24 13.25 -12.79
C HIS A 304 -5.26 14.37 -12.57
N VAL A 305 -4.97 15.31 -11.67
CA VAL A 305 -5.85 16.46 -11.35
C VAL A 305 -5.02 17.74 -11.15
N PRO A 306 -4.23 18.17 -12.14
CA PRO A 306 -3.29 19.30 -12.00
C PRO A 306 -3.96 20.61 -11.56
N ASP A 307 -5.24 20.83 -11.90
CA ASP A 307 -6.02 21.99 -11.48
C ASP A 307 -6.12 22.09 -9.93
N LEU A 308 -5.96 20.98 -9.19
CA LEU A 308 -5.99 20.94 -7.73
C LEU A 308 -4.58 21.04 -7.11
N ALA A 309 -3.52 20.89 -7.89
CA ALA A 309 -2.15 20.86 -7.35
C ALA A 309 -1.77 22.09 -6.50
N PRO A 310 -2.19 23.32 -6.85
CA PRO A 310 -1.91 24.50 -6.03
C PRO A 310 -2.59 24.48 -4.65
N CYS A 311 -3.64 23.68 -4.48
CA CYS A 311 -4.38 23.59 -3.23
C CYS A 311 -3.73 22.63 -2.22
N ILE A 312 -2.77 21.78 -2.64
CA ILE A 312 -2.06 20.89 -1.73
C ILE A 312 -1.26 21.70 -0.74
N SER A 313 -1.34 21.37 0.55
CA SER A 313 -0.48 21.95 1.58
C SER A 313 1.02 21.78 1.20
N GLU A 314 1.80 22.79 1.40
CA GLU A 314 3.25 22.78 1.21
C GLU A 314 3.99 22.10 2.36
N THR A 315 3.27 21.84 3.45
CA THR A 315 3.78 21.15 4.63
C THR A 315 4.24 19.74 4.27
N ARG A 316 5.44 19.37 4.71
CA ARG A 316 5.96 18.01 4.56
C ARG A 316 5.20 17.02 5.42
N SER A 317 5.33 15.74 5.13
CA SER A 317 4.62 14.70 5.87
C SER A 317 5.23 14.46 7.27
N PRO A 318 4.46 13.82 8.19
CA PRO A 318 4.98 13.41 9.49
C PRO A 318 6.25 12.56 9.44
N MET A 319 6.41 11.74 8.39
CA MET A 319 7.63 10.94 8.18
C MET A 319 8.87 11.82 8.03
N HIS A 320 8.78 12.87 7.20
CA HIS A 320 9.86 13.82 6.98
C HIS A 320 10.27 14.52 8.28
N TYR A 321 9.31 15.11 9.02
CA TYR A 321 9.63 15.82 10.27
C TYR A 321 10.21 14.91 11.34
N THR A 322 9.78 13.64 11.38
CA THR A 322 10.38 12.68 12.33
C THR A 322 11.80 12.32 11.90
N ALA A 323 12.07 12.20 10.60
CA ALA A 323 13.42 11.96 10.10
C ALA A 323 14.35 13.17 10.39
N GLU A 324 13.83 14.40 10.25
CA GLU A 324 14.54 15.60 10.64
C GLU A 324 14.91 15.59 12.14
N LEU A 325 13.97 15.28 13.02
CA LEU A 325 14.25 15.11 14.45
C LEU A 325 15.31 14.04 14.71
N ALA A 326 15.19 12.88 14.07
CA ALA A 326 16.12 11.77 14.24
C ALA A 326 17.53 12.11 13.76
N LYS A 327 17.68 12.79 12.60
CA LYS A 327 18.98 13.22 12.06
C LYS A 327 19.60 14.36 12.87
N ASN A 328 18.78 15.26 13.44
CA ASN A 328 19.27 16.33 14.33
C ASN A 328 19.86 15.78 15.62
N GLU A 329 19.22 14.76 16.22
CA GLU A 329 19.72 14.11 17.43
C GLU A 329 20.85 13.10 17.14
N ASN A 330 20.88 12.50 15.94
CA ASN A 330 21.83 11.49 15.51
C ASN A 330 22.27 11.76 14.06
N PRO A 331 23.19 12.70 13.79
CA PRO A 331 23.51 13.17 12.44
C PRO A 331 23.91 12.06 11.44
N ASP A 332 24.64 11.03 11.90
CA ASP A 332 25.14 9.95 11.06
C ASP A 332 24.24 8.70 11.07
N CYS A 333 23.00 8.80 11.57
CA CYS A 333 22.12 7.65 11.64
C CYS A 333 21.52 7.30 10.27
N VAL A 334 21.21 6.01 10.11
CA VAL A 334 20.36 5.49 9.04
C VAL A 334 18.92 5.52 9.52
N THR A 335 18.07 6.28 8.88
CA THR A 335 16.65 6.38 9.24
C THR A 335 15.81 5.33 8.52
N VAL A 336 14.98 4.63 9.26
CA VAL A 336 14.09 3.59 8.73
C VAL A 336 12.65 3.89 9.13
N PHE A 337 11.84 4.31 8.18
CA PHE A 337 10.40 4.44 8.42
C PHE A 337 9.71 3.06 8.37
N ILE A 338 8.86 2.80 9.35
CA ILE A 338 8.09 1.56 9.48
C ILE A 338 6.61 1.89 9.38
N GLY A 339 5.95 1.41 8.30
CA GLY A 339 4.55 1.74 8.07
C GLY A 339 3.83 0.84 7.07
N PRO A 340 2.50 0.88 6.99
CA PRO A 340 1.70 -0.01 6.14
C PRO A 340 1.58 0.47 4.69
N CYS A 341 2.38 1.46 4.26
CA CYS A 341 2.13 2.24 3.05
C CYS A 341 3.23 2.07 2.00
N LEU A 342 2.85 1.59 0.81
CA LEU A 342 3.79 1.49 -0.31
C LEU A 342 4.20 2.88 -0.86
N ALA A 343 3.27 3.84 -0.91
CA ALA A 343 3.58 5.19 -1.40
C ALA A 343 4.60 5.92 -0.52
N LYS A 344 4.72 5.54 0.76
CA LYS A 344 5.79 6.05 1.65
C LYS A 344 7.19 5.59 1.20
N ARG A 345 7.32 4.43 0.53
CA ARG A 345 8.60 4.05 -0.10
C ARG A 345 8.99 5.00 -1.22
N ARG A 346 8.00 5.46 -2.01
CA ARG A 346 8.27 6.48 -3.05
C ARG A 346 8.65 7.81 -2.43
N GLU A 347 7.93 8.25 -1.41
CA GLU A 347 8.24 9.48 -0.69
C GLU A 347 9.63 9.42 -0.06
N GLY A 348 9.99 8.32 0.63
CA GLY A 348 11.33 8.13 1.20
C GLY A 348 12.43 8.07 0.15
N PHE A 349 12.13 7.57 -1.06
CA PHE A 349 13.09 7.58 -2.17
C PHE A 349 13.38 9.01 -2.67
N ASP A 350 12.40 9.91 -2.55
CA ASP A 350 12.52 11.32 -2.96
C ASP A 350 12.96 12.24 -1.79
N ASP A 351 13.07 11.72 -0.56
CA ASP A 351 13.38 12.48 0.66
C ASP A 351 14.80 12.17 1.17
N GLU A 352 15.66 13.17 1.19
CA GLU A 352 17.07 13.03 1.59
C GLU A 352 17.27 12.63 3.06
N LEU A 353 16.25 12.79 3.91
CA LEU A 353 16.31 12.47 5.33
C LEU A 353 15.86 11.05 5.66
N VAL A 354 15.21 10.35 4.70
CA VAL A 354 14.65 9.01 4.89
C VAL A 354 15.43 7.99 4.07
N ASP A 355 16.25 7.19 4.72
CA ASP A 355 17.12 6.24 4.01
C ASP A 355 16.34 5.00 3.54
N TYR A 356 15.45 4.44 4.40
CA TYR A 356 14.68 3.22 4.09
C TYR A 356 13.26 3.28 4.60
N VAL A 357 12.39 2.51 3.93
CA VAL A 357 10.98 2.34 4.32
C VAL A 357 10.63 0.85 4.30
N ILE A 358 10.33 0.27 5.45
CA ILE A 358 9.87 -1.12 5.56
C ILE A 358 8.40 -1.21 5.95
N SER A 359 7.76 -2.27 5.51
CA SER A 359 6.35 -2.54 5.82
C SER A 359 6.17 -3.22 7.19
N VAL A 360 4.92 -3.26 7.65
CA VAL A 360 4.54 -4.04 8.84
C VAL A 360 4.87 -5.51 8.69
N GLU A 361 4.66 -6.08 7.50
CA GLU A 361 4.95 -7.49 7.21
C GLU A 361 6.45 -7.78 7.28
N GLU A 362 7.29 -6.85 6.78
CA GLU A 362 8.75 -6.95 6.87
C GLU A 362 9.23 -6.88 8.32
N LEU A 363 8.66 -5.96 9.12
CA LEU A 363 8.98 -5.89 10.54
C LEU A 363 8.57 -7.16 11.29
N GLY A 364 7.36 -7.68 11.04
CA GLY A 364 6.90 -8.94 11.64
C GLY A 364 7.82 -10.12 11.29
N ALA A 365 8.27 -10.19 10.04
CA ALA A 365 9.24 -11.20 9.61
C ALA A 365 10.60 -11.02 10.29
N PHE A 366 11.02 -9.80 10.52
CA PHE A 366 12.27 -9.49 11.22
C PHE A 366 12.20 -9.91 12.70
N PHE A 367 11.10 -9.63 13.41
CA PHE A 367 10.88 -10.14 14.77
C PHE A 367 10.98 -11.66 14.82
N ILE A 368 10.29 -12.38 13.92
CA ILE A 368 10.35 -13.85 13.87
C ILE A 368 11.76 -14.35 13.55
N ALA A 369 12.48 -13.67 12.64
CA ALA A 369 13.84 -14.06 12.28
C ALA A 369 14.86 -13.88 13.41
N ARG A 370 14.60 -12.95 14.32
CA ARG A 370 15.37 -12.67 15.54
C ARG A 370 14.87 -13.43 16.77
N ASP A 371 13.86 -14.27 16.62
CA ASP A 371 13.18 -14.96 17.73
C ASP A 371 12.70 -13.99 18.82
N ILE A 372 12.19 -12.81 18.42
CA ILE A 372 11.66 -11.76 19.30
C ILE A 372 10.19 -11.98 19.55
N GLU A 373 9.83 -12.20 20.82
CA GLU A 373 8.48 -12.17 21.33
C GLU A 373 8.26 -10.84 22.07
N ILE A 374 7.44 -9.95 21.48
CA ILE A 374 7.26 -8.58 21.97
C ILE A 374 6.81 -8.53 23.43
N ASP A 375 5.92 -9.43 23.85
CA ASP A 375 5.36 -9.46 25.20
C ASP A 375 6.38 -9.84 26.28
N MET A 376 7.54 -10.35 25.91
CA MET A 376 8.65 -10.68 26.83
C MET A 376 9.51 -9.46 27.20
N PHE A 377 9.34 -8.34 26.51
CA PHE A 377 10.08 -7.10 26.79
C PHE A 377 9.38 -6.28 27.87
N GLU A 378 10.17 -5.61 28.70
CA GLU A 378 9.67 -4.59 29.61
C GLU A 378 9.28 -3.31 28.85
N PRO A 379 8.20 -2.61 29.26
CA PRO A 379 7.82 -1.37 28.59
C PRO A 379 8.90 -0.28 28.76
N LEU A 380 9.18 0.44 27.67
CA LEU A 380 9.96 1.67 27.76
C LEU A 380 9.08 2.79 28.33
N GLU A 381 9.56 3.45 29.40
CA GLU A 381 8.96 4.65 29.91
C GLU A 381 9.41 5.87 29.10
N LYS A 382 8.47 6.66 28.62
CA LYS A 382 8.72 7.91 27.89
C LYS A 382 8.09 9.09 28.61
N THR A 383 8.85 10.16 28.73
CA THR A 383 8.38 11.44 29.28
C THR A 383 7.81 12.37 28.19
N ASP A 384 8.22 12.18 26.94
CA ASP A 384 7.81 12.99 25.80
C ASP A 384 6.89 12.15 24.87
N VAL A 385 5.59 12.22 25.11
CA VAL A 385 4.55 11.46 24.40
C VAL A 385 3.82 12.38 23.42
N PRO A 386 3.65 11.98 22.15
CA PRO A 386 2.87 12.73 21.18
C PRO A 386 1.40 12.91 21.59
N SER A 387 0.77 13.94 21.06
CA SER A 387 -0.64 14.22 21.34
C SER A 387 -1.57 13.11 20.82
N ALA A 388 -2.75 12.99 21.46
CA ALA A 388 -3.79 12.07 21.02
C ALA A 388 -4.25 12.34 19.59
N SER A 389 -4.33 13.62 19.18
CA SER A 389 -4.69 14.00 17.81
C SER A 389 -3.63 13.61 16.79
N ALA A 390 -2.34 13.70 17.11
CA ALA A 390 -1.25 13.25 16.24
C ALA A 390 -1.28 11.73 16.01
N ARG A 391 -1.56 10.94 17.04
CA ARG A 391 -1.74 9.49 16.93
C ARG A 391 -2.93 9.12 16.05
N ASN A 392 -3.97 9.97 16.04
CA ASN A 392 -5.15 9.80 15.18
C ASN A 392 -4.90 10.02 13.69
N PHE A 393 -3.75 10.55 13.25
CA PHE A 393 -3.39 10.62 11.82
C PHE A 393 -3.45 9.26 11.10
N ALA A 394 -3.40 8.18 11.84
CA ALA A 394 -3.49 6.82 11.30
C ALA A 394 -4.86 6.46 10.68
N ARG A 395 -5.91 7.20 10.97
CA ARG A 395 -7.28 6.99 10.46
C ARG A 395 -7.80 8.18 9.70
N THR A 396 -8.76 7.94 8.83
CA THR A 396 -9.48 8.99 8.09
C THR A 396 -10.21 9.93 9.05
N GLY A 397 -10.12 11.23 8.81
CA GLY A 397 -10.65 12.30 9.66
C GLY A 397 -9.71 12.72 10.79
N GLY A 398 -8.59 12.01 10.99
CA GLY A 398 -7.66 12.30 12.06
C GLY A 398 -6.77 13.51 11.80
N VAL A 399 -6.37 13.70 10.54
CA VAL A 399 -5.52 14.85 10.16
C VAL A 399 -6.30 16.15 10.27
N SER A 400 -7.47 16.22 9.67
CA SER A 400 -8.33 17.41 9.72
C SER A 400 -8.77 17.77 11.15
N ALA A 401 -9.02 16.77 12.00
CA ALA A 401 -9.30 16.99 13.40
C ALA A 401 -8.10 17.60 14.14
N ALA A 402 -6.90 17.08 13.89
CA ALA A 402 -5.69 17.59 14.54
C ALA A 402 -5.31 19.01 14.06
N VAL A 403 -5.54 19.33 12.80
CA VAL A 403 -5.38 20.69 12.28
C VAL A 403 -6.38 21.63 12.94
N LYS A 404 -7.67 21.22 13.04
CA LYS A 404 -8.71 21.99 13.69
C LYS A 404 -8.36 22.34 15.15
N GLU A 405 -7.85 21.39 15.91
CA GLU A 405 -7.44 21.62 17.33
C GLU A 405 -6.35 22.69 17.48
N ARG A 406 -5.56 22.97 16.42
CA ARG A 406 -4.45 23.92 16.43
C ARG A 406 -4.80 25.28 15.86
N LEU A 407 -5.97 25.42 15.24
CA LEU A 407 -6.45 26.70 14.76
C LEU A 407 -6.82 27.62 15.94
N LYS A 408 -6.39 28.87 15.87
CA LYS A 408 -6.77 29.91 16.85
C LYS A 408 -8.23 30.32 16.68
N ASP A 409 -8.71 30.34 15.45
CA ASP A 409 -10.09 30.63 15.08
C ASP A 409 -10.56 29.59 14.03
N ASP A 410 -11.56 28.83 14.37
CA ASP A 410 -12.17 27.83 13.50
C ASP A 410 -13.50 28.28 12.88
N SER A 411 -13.89 29.56 13.05
CA SER A 411 -15.17 30.09 12.60
C SER A 411 -15.40 30.00 11.08
N ILE A 412 -14.33 30.09 10.30
CA ILE A 412 -14.37 29.98 8.84
C ILE A 412 -14.13 28.56 8.34
N LEU A 413 -13.78 27.64 9.23
CA LEU A 413 -13.40 26.28 8.87
C LEU A 413 -14.61 25.44 8.42
N LYS A 414 -14.51 24.90 7.20
CA LYS A 414 -15.43 23.90 6.67
C LYS A 414 -14.63 22.66 6.31
N LEU A 415 -14.76 21.62 7.14
CA LEU A 415 -14.05 20.36 6.91
C LEU A 415 -14.77 19.51 5.86
N ASP A 416 -13.98 18.88 5.01
CA ASP A 416 -14.41 17.77 4.17
C ASP A 416 -13.37 16.67 4.14
N VAL A 417 -13.81 15.44 3.91
CA VAL A 417 -12.95 14.25 3.94
C VAL A 417 -13.19 13.38 2.71
N ILE A 418 -12.12 13.08 2.00
CA ILE A 418 -12.12 12.08 0.92
C ILE A 418 -11.51 10.80 1.44
N ASN A 419 -12.37 9.83 1.72
CA ASN A 419 -12.00 8.55 2.30
C ASN A 419 -11.85 7.48 1.21
N GLY A 420 -10.64 7.33 0.72
CA GLY A 420 -10.30 6.39 -0.36
C GLY A 420 -10.27 7.02 -1.75
N LEU A 421 -9.21 6.75 -2.50
CA LEU A 421 -9.10 7.13 -3.91
C LEU A 421 -9.69 6.03 -4.80
N ASN A 422 -10.99 5.80 -4.68
CA ASN A 422 -11.78 5.03 -5.61
C ASN A 422 -12.38 5.95 -6.70
N LYS A 423 -13.25 5.45 -7.57
CA LYS A 423 -13.89 6.25 -8.62
C LYS A 423 -14.61 7.51 -8.07
N ALA A 424 -15.27 7.38 -6.91
CA ALA A 424 -15.97 8.50 -6.27
C ALA A 424 -14.96 9.51 -5.68
N GLY A 425 -13.91 9.04 -4.99
CA GLY A 425 -12.84 9.89 -4.47
C GLY A 425 -12.14 10.67 -5.58
N MET A 426 -11.79 10.01 -6.69
CA MET A 426 -11.20 10.67 -7.85
C MET A 426 -12.13 11.69 -8.52
N ALA A 427 -13.42 11.41 -8.59
CA ALA A 427 -14.42 12.37 -9.09
C ALA A 427 -14.51 13.61 -8.18
N LYS A 428 -14.47 13.40 -6.85
CA LYS A 428 -14.48 14.48 -5.87
C LYS A 428 -13.22 15.36 -5.94
N LEU A 429 -12.04 14.77 -6.15
CA LEU A 429 -10.80 15.53 -6.41
C LEU A 429 -10.93 16.42 -7.66
N LYS A 430 -11.45 15.88 -8.76
CA LYS A 430 -11.69 16.66 -9.99
C LYS A 430 -12.66 17.81 -9.75
N MET A 431 -13.70 17.60 -8.94
CA MET A 431 -14.64 18.66 -8.54
C MET A 431 -13.91 19.79 -7.80
N TYR A 432 -13.06 19.47 -6.82
CA TYR A 432 -12.27 20.47 -6.11
C TYR A 432 -11.27 21.21 -7.03
N GLY A 433 -10.67 20.52 -7.99
CA GLY A 433 -9.85 21.18 -9.02
C GLY A 433 -10.66 22.19 -9.84
N GLN A 434 -11.90 21.86 -10.20
CA GLN A 434 -12.79 22.78 -10.93
C GLN A 434 -13.25 23.97 -10.06
N ILE A 435 -13.40 23.78 -8.74
CA ILE A 435 -13.65 24.88 -7.78
C ILE A 435 -12.46 25.81 -7.74
N ASN A 436 -11.23 25.26 -7.65
CA ASN A 436 -10.01 26.06 -7.60
C ASN A 436 -9.88 26.98 -8.82
N VAL A 437 -10.07 26.43 -10.02
CA VAL A 437 -9.99 27.23 -11.27
C VAL A 437 -11.27 28.03 -11.59
N GLY A 438 -12.23 28.05 -10.69
CA GLY A 438 -13.46 28.88 -10.81
C GLY A 438 -14.51 28.37 -11.79
N LYS A 439 -14.40 27.12 -12.27
CA LYS A 439 -15.39 26.50 -13.16
C LYS A 439 -16.69 26.08 -12.42
N ILE A 440 -16.56 25.79 -11.12
CA ILE A 440 -17.68 25.42 -10.23
C ILE A 440 -17.58 26.31 -8.99
N GLN A 441 -18.73 26.76 -8.48
CA GLN A 441 -18.78 27.49 -7.22
C GLN A 441 -18.86 26.50 -6.05
N PRO A 442 -18.18 26.79 -4.91
CA PRO A 442 -18.38 26.03 -3.68
C PRO A 442 -19.84 26.01 -3.26
N ASN A 443 -20.30 24.94 -2.65
CA ASN A 443 -21.64 24.78 -2.09
C ASN A 443 -21.57 24.31 -0.63
N ASP A 444 -22.72 24.11 0.02
CA ASP A 444 -22.78 23.74 1.45
C ASP A 444 -22.14 22.39 1.78
N THR A 445 -21.90 21.54 0.77
CA THR A 445 -21.28 20.23 0.94
C THR A 445 -19.78 20.24 0.66
N THR A 446 -19.20 21.39 0.27
CA THR A 446 -17.77 21.53 -0.02
C THR A 446 -17.04 22.15 1.17
N GLY A 447 -15.92 21.53 1.56
CA GLY A 447 -15.01 22.09 2.57
C GLY A 447 -14.00 23.06 1.98
N ASN A 448 -13.41 23.90 2.84
CA ASN A 448 -12.24 24.72 2.51
C ASN A 448 -10.93 24.09 3.05
N LEU A 449 -11.04 23.18 4.03
CA LEU A 449 -9.95 22.26 4.40
C LEU A 449 -10.40 20.82 4.08
N VAL A 450 -9.68 20.17 3.16
CA VAL A 450 -10.04 18.84 2.67
C VAL A 450 -8.97 17.83 3.03
N GLU A 451 -9.30 16.91 3.92
CA GLU A 451 -8.44 15.75 4.18
C GLU A 451 -8.62 14.71 3.09
N VAL A 452 -7.51 14.18 2.56
CA VAL A 452 -7.56 13.13 1.54
C VAL A 452 -6.70 11.94 1.94
N MET A 453 -7.36 10.79 2.11
CA MET A 453 -6.70 9.51 2.33
C MET A 453 -6.89 8.59 1.12
N SER A 454 -5.78 8.04 0.59
CA SER A 454 -5.84 7.08 -0.53
C SER A 454 -6.48 5.75 -0.12
N CYS A 455 -6.23 5.30 1.11
CA CYS A 455 -6.81 4.08 1.65
C CYS A 455 -8.13 4.38 2.36
N GLU A 456 -9.19 3.60 2.08
CA GLU A 456 -10.46 3.69 2.79
C GLU A 456 -10.30 3.27 4.25
N GLY A 457 -10.59 4.17 5.18
CA GLY A 457 -10.34 4.01 6.62
C GLY A 457 -8.99 4.56 7.11
N GLY A 458 -8.14 5.07 6.22
CA GLY A 458 -6.83 5.63 6.56
C GLY A 458 -5.68 4.62 6.55
N CYS A 459 -4.57 4.96 7.17
CA CYS A 459 -3.34 4.16 7.13
C CYS A 459 -3.49 2.79 7.83
N ILE A 460 -4.41 2.63 8.79
CA ILE A 460 -4.74 1.34 9.41
C ILE A 460 -5.33 0.31 8.44
N ALA A 461 -5.71 0.73 7.24
CA ALA A 461 -6.19 -0.11 6.14
C ALA A 461 -5.24 -0.09 4.92
N GLY A 462 -3.99 0.26 5.12
CA GLY A 462 -2.96 0.31 4.06
C GLY A 462 -2.69 -1.04 3.40
N PRO A 463 -1.95 -1.06 2.29
CA PRO A 463 -1.76 -2.28 1.49
C PRO A 463 -0.92 -3.37 2.17
N SER A 464 -0.11 -3.02 3.18
CA SER A 464 0.80 -3.95 3.86
C SER A 464 0.48 -4.15 5.34
N VAL A 465 -0.82 -4.03 5.73
CA VAL A 465 -1.29 -4.30 7.09
C VAL A 465 -1.37 -5.81 7.37
N ILE A 466 -1.22 -6.18 8.63
CA ILE A 466 -1.34 -7.58 9.10
C ILE A 466 -2.62 -7.83 9.90
N THR A 467 -3.26 -6.77 10.39
CA THR A 467 -4.47 -6.83 11.19
C THR A 467 -5.68 -6.32 10.42
N ASN A 468 -6.85 -6.95 10.61
CA ASN A 468 -8.09 -6.49 10.00
C ASN A 468 -8.37 -5.02 10.40
N PRO A 469 -8.71 -4.13 9.45
CA PRO A 469 -8.91 -2.70 9.74
C PRO A 469 -9.94 -2.40 10.83
N LYS A 470 -10.98 -3.22 11.01
CA LYS A 470 -11.95 -3.05 12.11
C LYS A 470 -11.30 -3.30 13.47
N VAL A 471 -10.48 -4.34 13.57
CA VAL A 471 -9.72 -4.65 14.79
C VAL A 471 -8.64 -3.60 15.01
N ALA A 472 -7.93 -3.22 13.97
CA ALA A 472 -6.92 -2.17 14.02
C ALA A 472 -7.49 -0.83 14.52
N ASN A 473 -8.73 -0.48 14.15
CA ASN A 473 -9.38 0.73 14.64
C ASN A 473 -9.67 0.68 16.16
N ILE A 474 -10.00 -0.51 16.71
CA ILE A 474 -10.19 -0.68 18.16
C ILE A 474 -8.84 -0.52 18.87
N LEU A 475 -7.79 -1.20 18.40
CA LEU A 475 -6.45 -1.10 18.98
C LEU A 475 -5.89 0.33 18.90
N LEU A 476 -6.15 1.04 17.80
CA LEU A 476 -5.78 2.45 17.67
C LEU A 476 -6.47 3.33 18.71
N ASN A 477 -7.77 3.12 18.96
CA ASN A 477 -8.48 3.87 20.00
C ASN A 477 -7.88 3.67 21.40
N ASP A 478 -7.48 2.44 21.73
CA ASP A 478 -6.83 2.15 23.00
C ASP A 478 -5.42 2.78 23.10
N TYR A 479 -4.70 2.81 21.97
CA TYR A 479 -3.41 3.48 21.87
C TYR A 479 -3.52 5.00 22.04
N VAL A 480 -4.48 5.63 21.36
CA VAL A 480 -4.74 7.07 21.45
C VAL A 480 -5.09 7.52 22.87
N LYS A 481 -5.91 6.73 23.62
CA LYS A 481 -6.26 7.03 25.00
C LYS A 481 -5.06 7.07 25.96
N LYS A 482 -3.98 6.38 25.64
CA LYS A 482 -2.73 6.39 26.43
C LYS A 482 -1.86 7.64 26.21
N SER A 483 -2.31 8.59 25.37
CA SER A 483 -1.66 9.89 25.16
C SER A 483 -2.06 10.97 26.17
N ASN A 484 -3.01 10.66 27.02
CA ASN A 484 -3.58 11.59 28.02
C ASN A 484 -3.08 11.25 29.43
#